data_3e05539e66150c4f92b08e846b2e9ea6
#
_entry.id   3e05539e66150c4f92b08e846b2e9ea6
#
_cell.length_a   1.000
_cell.length_b   1.000
_cell.length_c   1.000
_cell.angle_alpha   90.00
_cell.angle_beta   90.00
_cell.angle_gamma   90.00
#
_symmetry.space_group_name_H-M   'P 1'
#
loop_
_entity.id
_entity.type
_entity.pdbx_description
1 polymer ?
#
loop_
_entity_poly.entity_id
_entity_poly.type
_entity_poly.pdbx_seq_one_letter_code
_entity_poly.pdbx_strand_id
1 'polypeptide(L)'
;FDMGCNVVHLLRPVELARGLPRSSSLVYKYENRNSIDEEITVGHVIEFNFSPIHFNDFKPSNLFETQPYNIGYSIVGPLLVGFSNWLIERSQDDGIEKFFFLSREGEIMKEVYDVWCKGQDYAPKSEYLILSRRCISVSLIDTIEDILNIAKVNYFPNTVSNFLKTRFGIKLSDEKWSKITKETGISADTLISIKDEKLGKLVNLLSLLELDIKQHSNFERQGLKSYIEGI
;
A
#
# COMPACT_ATOMS: atom_id res chain seq x y z
N PHE A 1 43.78 -29.11 19.48
CA PHE A 1 43.70 -30.40 18.76
C PHE A 1 44.74 -31.41 19.28
N ASP A 2 45.93 -30.98 19.69
CA ASP A 2 47.02 -31.86 20.09
C ASP A 2 46.89 -32.45 21.53
N MET A 3 45.83 -32.09 22.23
CA MET A 3 45.56 -32.57 23.61
C MET A 3 44.55 -33.72 23.67
N GLY A 4 44.20 -34.34 22.57
CA GLY A 4 43.27 -35.48 22.50
C GLY A 4 41.80 -35.15 22.78
N CYS A 5 41.41 -33.87 22.73
CA CYS A 5 40.04 -33.45 22.89
C CYS A 5 39.27 -33.55 21.59
N ASN A 6 38.03 -34.07 21.66
CA ASN A 6 37.08 -33.96 20.55
C ASN A 6 36.49 -32.53 20.56
N VAL A 7 36.72 -31.80 19.45
CA VAL A 7 36.22 -30.41 19.30
C VAL A 7 35.16 -30.37 18.24
N VAL A 8 34.04 -29.78 18.58
CA VAL A 8 32.98 -29.46 17.61
C VAL A 8 32.99 -27.96 17.36
N HIS A 9 33.21 -27.55 16.12
CA HIS A 9 33.13 -26.14 15.72
C HIS A 9 31.66 -25.79 15.45
N LEU A 10 31.09 -24.91 16.24
CA LEU A 10 29.78 -24.33 16.02
C LEU A 10 29.96 -23.10 15.13
N LEU A 11 29.41 -23.17 13.92
CA LEU A 11 29.46 -22.05 12.99
C LEU A 11 28.58 -20.89 13.51
N ARG A 12 29.14 -19.69 13.44
CA ARG A 12 28.35 -18.47 13.73
C ARG A 12 27.32 -18.23 12.61
N PRO A 13 26.20 -17.57 12.89
CA PRO A 13 25.18 -17.22 11.88
C PRO A 13 25.75 -16.59 10.62
N VAL A 14 26.72 -15.68 10.75
CA VAL A 14 27.36 -15.02 9.60
C VAL A 14 28.21 -16.00 8.77
N GLU A 15 28.82 -17.00 9.38
CA GLU A 15 29.61 -18.02 8.66
C GLU A 15 28.68 -18.95 7.86
N LEU A 16 27.54 -19.32 8.44
CA LEU A 16 26.50 -20.07 7.74
C LEU A 16 25.94 -19.27 6.56
N ALA A 17 25.59 -18.01 6.77
CA ALA A 17 25.10 -17.12 5.74
C ALA A 17 26.10 -16.92 4.60
N ARG A 18 27.42 -16.83 4.92
CA ARG A 18 28.50 -16.71 3.93
C ARG A 18 28.62 -17.96 3.05
N GLY A 19 28.41 -19.15 3.63
CA GLY A 19 28.49 -20.42 2.91
C GLY A 19 27.34 -20.66 1.91
N LEU A 20 26.27 -19.90 1.98
CA LEU A 20 25.11 -20.06 1.12
C LEU A 20 25.11 -19.06 -0.05
N PRO A 21 25.04 -19.52 -1.33
CA PRO A 21 25.17 -18.62 -2.50
C PRO A 21 24.20 -17.45 -2.53
N ARG A 22 22.98 -17.64 -2.02
CA ARG A 22 21.94 -16.59 -2.01
C ARG A 22 22.12 -15.54 -0.92
N SER A 23 22.76 -15.87 0.18
CA SER A 23 23.01 -14.96 1.31
C SER A 23 24.43 -14.40 1.35
N SER A 24 25.35 -14.95 0.58
CA SER A 24 26.74 -14.48 0.51
C SER A 24 26.83 -12.98 0.12
N SER A 25 25.97 -12.51 -0.79
CA SER A 25 25.91 -11.09 -1.18
C SER A 25 25.43 -10.19 -0.03
N LEU A 26 24.55 -10.69 0.83
CA LEU A 26 24.11 -9.96 2.03
C LEU A 26 25.26 -9.85 3.03
N VAL A 27 26.01 -10.95 3.26
CA VAL A 27 27.18 -10.96 4.14
C VAL A 27 28.25 -10.00 3.64
N TYR A 28 28.53 -10.02 2.31
CA TYR A 28 29.48 -9.08 1.71
C TYR A 28 29.07 -7.62 1.93
N LYS A 29 27.80 -7.31 1.76
CA LYS A 29 27.28 -5.97 2.06
C LYS A 29 27.40 -5.63 3.55
N TYR A 30 27.16 -6.57 4.44
CA TYR A 30 27.32 -6.42 5.87
C TYR A 30 28.76 -6.07 6.27
N GLU A 31 29.76 -6.78 5.68
CA GLU A 31 31.18 -6.59 5.99
C GLU A 31 31.80 -5.31 5.39
N ASN A 32 31.17 -4.72 4.38
CA ASN A 32 31.70 -3.55 3.64
C ASN A 32 30.84 -2.30 3.79
N ARG A 33 30.16 -2.15 4.93
CA ARG A 33 29.29 -1.00 5.17
C ARG A 33 29.99 0.15 5.87
N ASN A 34 29.42 1.35 5.65
CA ASN A 34 29.87 2.58 6.27
C ASN A 34 28.84 3.15 7.28
N SER A 35 27.70 2.46 7.47
CA SER A 35 26.60 2.90 8.35
C SER A 35 26.36 1.87 9.46
N ILE A 36 26.42 2.32 10.71
CA ILE A 36 26.14 1.49 11.90
C ILE A 36 24.72 0.94 11.87
N ASP A 37 23.74 1.74 11.47
CA ASP A 37 22.32 1.33 11.42
C ASP A 37 22.10 0.22 10.42
N GLU A 38 22.79 0.29 9.28
CA GLU A 38 22.75 -0.77 8.27
C GLU A 38 23.43 -2.05 8.77
N GLU A 39 24.56 -1.94 9.47
CA GLU A 39 25.25 -3.10 10.07
C GLU A 39 24.37 -3.79 11.11
N ILE A 40 23.75 -3.03 12.00
CA ILE A 40 22.82 -3.54 13.00
C ILE A 40 21.64 -4.25 12.31
N THR A 41 21.01 -3.62 11.32
CA THR A 41 19.87 -4.17 10.61
C THR A 41 20.22 -5.50 9.93
N VAL A 42 21.30 -5.53 9.16
CA VAL A 42 21.75 -6.75 8.47
C VAL A 42 22.21 -7.81 9.47
N GLY A 43 22.89 -7.42 10.54
CA GLY A 43 23.29 -8.32 11.60
C GLY A 43 22.09 -9.02 12.26
N HIS A 44 21.03 -8.28 12.56
CA HIS A 44 19.78 -8.86 13.09
C HIS A 44 19.11 -9.82 12.11
N VAL A 45 19.06 -9.48 10.83
CA VAL A 45 18.49 -10.36 9.79
C VAL A 45 19.30 -11.66 9.68
N ILE A 46 20.64 -11.59 9.71
CA ILE A 46 21.51 -12.76 9.66
C ILE A 46 21.33 -13.59 10.92
N GLU A 47 21.39 -12.98 12.11
CA GLU A 47 21.23 -13.68 13.38
C GLU A 47 19.89 -14.41 13.43
N PHE A 48 18.81 -13.72 13.10
CA PHE A 48 17.47 -14.31 13.12
C PHE A 48 17.32 -15.51 12.18
N ASN A 49 17.86 -15.44 10.97
CA ASN A 49 17.66 -16.48 9.95
C ASN A 49 18.70 -17.62 10.02
N PHE A 50 19.83 -17.42 10.68
CA PHE A 50 20.93 -18.39 10.68
C PHE A 50 21.36 -18.83 12.08
N SER A 51 20.76 -18.31 13.14
CA SER A 51 21.04 -18.77 14.49
C SER A 51 20.42 -20.13 14.77
N PRO A 52 21.20 -21.10 15.24
CA PRO A 52 20.68 -22.43 15.59
C PRO A 52 19.67 -22.40 16.75
N ILE A 53 19.61 -21.31 17.51
CA ILE A 53 18.66 -21.15 18.62
C ILE A 53 17.22 -21.00 18.12
N HIS A 54 17.04 -20.45 16.91
CA HIS A 54 15.71 -20.22 16.34
C HIS A 54 15.20 -21.38 15.48
N PHE A 55 16.00 -22.42 15.26
CA PHE A 55 15.66 -23.54 14.39
C PHE A 55 15.45 -24.84 15.18
N ASN A 56 14.21 -25.11 15.56
CA ASN A 56 13.86 -26.45 16.07
C ASN A 56 13.69 -27.48 14.95
N ASP A 57 13.35 -27.06 13.71
CA ASP A 57 13.10 -27.94 12.55
C ASP A 57 13.63 -27.29 11.26
N PHE A 58 14.94 -27.11 11.17
CA PHE A 58 15.54 -26.52 9.97
C PHE A 58 15.35 -27.40 8.72
N LYS A 59 14.50 -26.95 7.82
CA LYS A 59 14.41 -27.46 6.45
C LYS A 59 15.09 -26.46 5.52
N PRO A 60 16.26 -26.77 4.94
CA PRO A 60 17.06 -25.80 4.16
C PRO A 60 16.45 -25.41 2.79
N SER A 61 15.20 -25.75 2.52
CA SER A 61 14.56 -25.50 1.25
C SER A 61 14.22 -24.03 0.98
N ASN A 62 14.01 -23.21 2.03
CA ASN A 62 13.65 -21.80 1.91
C ASN A 62 14.33 -20.97 3.00
N LEU A 63 14.97 -19.85 2.61
CA LEU A 63 15.63 -18.94 3.54
C LEU A 63 14.70 -18.39 4.63
N PHE A 64 13.42 -18.21 4.33
CA PHE A 64 12.42 -17.65 5.26
C PHE A 64 11.32 -18.66 5.61
N GLU A 65 11.47 -19.93 5.24
CA GLU A 65 10.48 -21.01 5.41
C GLU A 65 9.04 -20.64 4.98
N THR A 66 8.87 -19.59 4.19
CA THR A 66 7.59 -18.99 3.81
C THR A 66 6.69 -18.59 5.00
N GLN A 67 7.25 -18.52 6.20
CA GLN A 67 6.53 -18.06 7.38
C GLN A 67 6.31 -16.55 7.34
N PRO A 68 5.07 -16.06 7.48
CA PRO A 68 4.78 -14.63 7.46
C PRO A 68 5.60 -13.83 8.48
N TYR A 69 5.84 -14.39 9.66
CA TYR A 69 6.66 -13.77 10.69
C TYR A 69 8.12 -13.55 10.23
N ASN A 70 8.73 -14.55 9.61
CA ASN A 70 10.12 -14.48 9.16
C ASN A 70 10.28 -13.45 8.02
N ILE A 71 9.32 -13.39 7.11
CA ILE A 71 9.28 -12.38 6.05
C ILE A 71 9.08 -10.98 6.66
N GLY A 72 8.15 -10.86 7.61
CA GLY A 72 7.90 -9.62 8.34
C GLY A 72 9.15 -9.10 9.05
N TYR A 73 9.81 -9.95 9.81
CA TYR A 73 11.00 -9.59 10.58
C TYR A 73 12.20 -9.25 9.69
N SER A 74 12.46 -10.08 8.66
CA SER A 74 13.70 -9.99 7.88
C SER A 74 13.64 -9.04 6.69
N ILE A 75 12.45 -8.72 6.18
CA ILE A 75 12.27 -7.92 4.97
C ILE A 75 11.39 -6.70 5.23
N VAL A 76 10.14 -6.93 5.68
CA VAL A 76 9.15 -5.84 5.77
C VAL A 76 9.49 -4.88 6.90
N GLY A 77 9.89 -5.40 8.06
CA GLY A 77 10.28 -4.59 9.22
C GLY A 77 11.43 -3.63 8.92
N PRO A 78 12.60 -4.13 8.47
CA PRO A 78 13.71 -3.26 8.07
C PRO A 78 13.35 -2.23 7.00
N LEU A 79 12.50 -2.61 6.01
CA LEU A 79 12.01 -1.70 4.98
C LEU A 79 11.18 -0.56 5.59
N LEU A 80 10.23 -0.90 6.47
CA LEU A 80 9.35 0.10 7.09
C LEU A 80 10.08 0.99 8.11
N VAL A 81 11.07 0.45 8.83
CA VAL A 81 11.95 1.24 9.69
C VAL A 81 12.79 2.22 8.87
N GLY A 82 13.41 1.75 7.78
CA GLY A 82 14.15 2.62 6.85
C GLY A 82 13.28 3.71 6.25
N PHE A 83 12.02 3.37 5.89
CA PHE A 83 11.04 4.33 5.41
C PHE A 83 10.67 5.37 6.49
N SER A 84 10.49 4.93 7.75
CA SER A 84 10.19 5.84 8.86
C SER A 84 11.35 6.82 9.13
N ASN A 85 12.59 6.35 9.08
CA ASN A 85 13.77 7.22 9.19
C ASN A 85 13.81 8.25 8.06
N TRP A 86 13.60 7.83 6.82
CA TRP A 86 13.55 8.72 5.67
C TRP A 86 12.44 9.78 5.81
N LEU A 87 11.25 9.41 6.32
CA LEU A 87 10.19 10.38 6.60
C LEU A 87 10.63 11.42 7.64
N ILE A 88 11.29 11.00 8.73
CA ILE A 88 11.78 11.90 9.78
C ILE A 88 12.82 12.87 9.21
N GLU A 89 13.81 12.38 8.48
CA GLU A 89 14.84 13.23 7.84
C GLU A 89 14.19 14.24 6.90
N ARG A 90 13.28 13.81 6.01
CA ARG A 90 12.57 14.72 5.09
C ARG A 90 11.71 15.73 5.82
N SER A 91 11.10 15.36 6.94
CA SER A 91 10.28 16.29 7.72
C SER A 91 11.10 17.45 8.30
N GLN A 92 12.33 17.19 8.70
CA GLN A 92 13.23 18.22 9.20
C GLN A 92 13.63 19.20 8.09
N ASP A 93 13.94 18.68 6.89
CA ASP A 93 14.29 19.48 5.72
C ASP A 93 13.13 20.37 5.24
N ASP A 94 11.91 19.82 5.24
CA ASP A 94 10.72 20.43 4.64
C ASP A 94 9.82 21.13 5.69
N GLY A 95 10.17 21.10 6.99
CA GLY A 95 9.39 21.71 8.09
C GLY A 95 8.03 21.08 8.30
N ILE A 96 7.92 19.75 8.12
CA ILE A 96 6.66 19.00 8.26
C ILE A 96 6.42 18.67 9.72
N GLU A 97 5.26 19.08 10.25
CA GLU A 97 4.87 18.84 11.64
C GLU A 97 3.98 17.60 11.85
N LYS A 98 3.32 17.14 10.78
CA LYS A 98 2.36 16.04 10.86
C LYS A 98 2.31 15.22 9.58
N PHE A 99 2.32 13.90 9.70
CA PHE A 99 2.13 12.96 8.61
C PHE A 99 0.72 12.37 8.61
N PHE A 100 0.18 12.20 7.41
CA PHE A 100 -1.08 11.50 7.19
C PHE A 100 -0.83 10.21 6.42
N PHE A 101 -1.09 9.07 7.06
CA PHE A 101 -0.99 7.76 6.45
C PHE A 101 -2.36 7.37 5.86
N LEU A 102 -2.40 7.22 4.53
CA LEU A 102 -3.65 6.94 3.83
C LEU A 102 -4.03 5.46 3.92
N SER A 103 -5.34 5.17 4.10
CA SER A 103 -5.85 3.80 4.04
C SER A 103 -5.57 3.20 2.63
N ARG A 104 -5.26 1.96 2.54
CA ARG A 104 -5.25 0.77 3.40
C ARG A 104 -3.85 0.49 3.96
N GLU A 105 -2.85 0.60 3.09
CA GLU A 105 -1.45 0.25 3.36
C GLU A 105 -0.82 1.18 4.41
N GLY A 106 -1.34 2.40 4.54
CA GLY A 106 -0.89 3.38 5.53
C GLY A 106 -1.13 2.97 6.98
N GLU A 107 -2.04 2.02 7.26
CA GLU A 107 -2.28 1.55 8.63
C GLU A 107 -1.03 0.90 9.24
N ILE A 108 -0.49 -0.11 8.57
CA ILE A 108 0.73 -0.78 9.05
C ILE A 108 1.95 0.16 9.03
N MET A 109 2.02 1.07 8.05
CA MET A 109 3.10 2.06 8.00
C MET A 109 3.05 3.00 9.19
N LYS A 110 1.85 3.45 9.58
CA LYS A 110 1.64 4.29 10.76
C LYS A 110 1.98 3.55 12.04
N GLU A 111 1.52 2.31 12.21
CA GLU A 111 1.83 1.50 13.39
C GLU A 111 3.34 1.34 13.59
N VAL A 112 4.08 1.04 12.52
CA VAL A 112 5.54 0.91 12.59
C VAL A 112 6.19 2.27 12.88
N TYR A 113 5.73 3.34 12.22
CA TYR A 113 6.21 4.71 12.47
C TYR A 113 6.02 5.10 13.93
N ASP A 114 4.84 4.89 14.50
CA ASP A 114 4.53 5.25 15.89
C ASP A 114 5.39 4.47 16.90
N VAL A 115 5.62 3.19 16.64
CA VAL A 115 6.50 2.35 17.47
C VAL A 115 7.94 2.83 17.38
N TRP A 116 8.42 3.13 16.16
CA TRP A 116 9.78 3.57 15.91
C TRP A 116 10.07 4.96 16.48
N CYS A 117 9.12 5.87 16.39
CA CYS A 117 9.23 7.25 16.88
C CYS A 117 8.93 7.40 18.37
N LYS A 118 8.61 6.32 19.07
CA LYS A 118 8.24 6.37 20.49
C LYS A 118 9.40 6.93 21.34
N GLY A 119 9.13 8.08 21.97
CA GLY A 119 10.13 8.79 22.79
C GLY A 119 11.07 9.71 22.00
N GLN A 120 10.78 9.96 20.72
CA GLN A 120 11.51 10.89 19.87
C GLN A 120 10.67 12.18 19.71
N ASP A 121 10.95 13.19 20.54
CA ASP A 121 10.17 14.44 20.57
C ASP A 121 10.26 15.27 19.28
N TYR A 122 11.26 14.98 18.44
CA TYR A 122 11.48 15.67 17.16
C TYR A 122 10.74 15.03 15.98
N ALA A 123 10.17 13.85 16.18
CA ALA A 123 9.44 13.16 15.12
C ALA A 123 8.05 13.79 14.91
N PRO A 124 7.63 14.07 13.67
CA PRO A 124 6.30 14.56 13.36
C PRO A 124 5.19 13.67 13.90
N LYS A 125 4.09 14.27 14.31
CA LYS A 125 2.89 13.52 14.69
C LYS A 125 2.35 12.73 13.51
N SER A 126 1.72 11.61 13.76
CA SER A 126 1.10 10.76 12.74
C SER A 126 -0.40 10.65 12.91
N GLU A 127 -1.13 10.67 11.81
CA GLU A 127 -2.58 10.42 11.77
C GLU A 127 -2.91 9.42 10.65
N TYR A 128 -3.97 8.64 10.86
CA TYR A 128 -4.47 7.71 9.86
C TYR A 128 -5.69 8.28 9.16
N LEU A 129 -5.64 8.41 7.82
CA LEU A 129 -6.75 8.92 7.03
C LEU A 129 -7.48 7.78 6.32
N ILE A 130 -8.75 7.57 6.68
CA ILE A 130 -9.63 6.62 6.01
C ILE A 130 -10.21 7.28 4.77
N LEU A 131 -9.39 7.38 3.73
CA LEU A 131 -9.77 7.95 2.45
C LEU A 131 -9.56 6.95 1.32
N SER A 132 -10.52 6.86 0.41
CA SER A 132 -10.38 6.08 -0.82
C SER A 132 -10.17 7.01 -2.01
N ARG A 133 -9.47 6.49 -3.06
CA ARG A 133 -9.34 7.22 -4.34
C ARG A 133 -10.68 7.66 -4.91
N ARG A 134 -11.70 6.81 -4.79
CA ARG A 134 -13.05 7.14 -5.25
C ARG A 134 -13.63 8.35 -4.49
N CYS A 135 -13.57 8.32 -3.16
CA CYS A 135 -14.09 9.40 -2.32
C CYS A 135 -13.47 10.75 -2.72
N ILE A 136 -12.13 10.78 -2.85
CA ILE A 136 -11.42 12.01 -3.24
C ILE A 136 -11.80 12.41 -4.68
N SER A 137 -11.71 11.49 -5.64
CA SER A 137 -11.99 11.82 -7.05
C SER A 137 -13.43 12.28 -7.26
N VAL A 138 -14.39 11.64 -6.60
CA VAL A 138 -15.81 12.00 -6.74
C VAL A 138 -16.09 13.36 -6.09
N SER A 139 -15.53 13.63 -4.92
CA SER A 139 -15.75 14.92 -4.23
C SER A 139 -15.14 16.13 -4.95
N LEU A 140 -14.25 15.92 -5.92
CA LEU A 140 -13.62 16.97 -6.71
C LEU A 140 -14.27 17.20 -8.07
N ILE A 141 -15.38 16.53 -8.39
CA ILE A 141 -16.09 16.69 -9.67
C ILE A 141 -16.82 18.04 -9.69
N ASP A 142 -16.46 18.90 -10.63
CA ASP A 142 -17.13 20.17 -10.90
C ASP A 142 -17.65 20.24 -12.36
N THR A 143 -17.00 19.56 -13.28
CA THR A 143 -17.28 19.61 -14.71
C THR A 143 -17.59 18.23 -15.30
N ILE A 144 -18.19 18.19 -16.50
CA ILE A 144 -18.35 16.95 -17.26
C ILE A 144 -16.99 16.34 -17.63
N GLU A 145 -15.97 17.16 -17.80
CA GLU A 145 -14.62 16.72 -18.13
C GLU A 145 -14.00 15.92 -16.98
N ASP A 146 -14.23 16.32 -15.73
CA ASP A 146 -13.82 15.58 -14.54
C ASP A 146 -14.47 14.19 -14.50
N ILE A 147 -15.75 14.11 -14.81
CA ILE A 147 -16.50 12.86 -14.91
C ILE A 147 -15.87 11.94 -15.97
N LEU A 148 -15.60 12.49 -17.15
CA LEU A 148 -14.99 11.73 -18.25
C LEU A 148 -13.55 11.28 -17.92
N ASN A 149 -12.79 12.08 -17.21
CA ASN A 149 -11.44 11.73 -16.79
C ASN A 149 -11.45 10.58 -15.78
N ILE A 150 -12.37 10.60 -14.80
CA ILE A 150 -12.58 9.49 -13.88
C ILE A 150 -13.02 8.23 -14.63
N ALA A 151 -13.87 8.35 -15.64
CA ALA A 151 -14.35 7.24 -16.45
C ALA A 151 -13.24 6.59 -17.30
N LYS A 152 -12.24 7.35 -17.73
CA LYS A 152 -11.11 6.86 -18.55
C LYS A 152 -10.08 6.05 -17.77
N VAL A 153 -10.10 6.07 -16.44
CA VAL A 153 -9.15 5.28 -15.62
C VAL A 153 -9.36 3.79 -15.87
N ASN A 154 -8.27 3.05 -16.10
CA ASN A 154 -8.29 1.62 -16.39
C ASN A 154 -9.17 0.83 -15.42
N TYR A 155 -10.01 -0.04 -15.96
CA TYR A 155 -10.85 -0.96 -15.19
C TYR A 155 -11.03 -2.28 -15.96
N PHE A 156 -11.30 -3.34 -15.22
CA PHE A 156 -11.66 -4.61 -15.84
C PHE A 156 -13.06 -4.52 -16.44
N PRO A 157 -13.38 -5.34 -17.47
CA PRO A 157 -14.74 -5.41 -18.03
C PRO A 157 -15.77 -5.60 -16.92
N ASN A 158 -16.81 -4.78 -16.93
CA ASN A 158 -17.81 -4.74 -15.89
C ASN A 158 -19.17 -4.31 -16.44
N THR A 159 -20.24 -4.55 -15.68
CA THR A 159 -21.54 -3.99 -16.05
C THR A 159 -21.57 -2.48 -15.81
N VAL A 160 -22.38 -1.75 -16.60
CA VAL A 160 -22.54 -0.31 -16.43
C VAL A 160 -23.02 0.05 -15.03
N SER A 161 -23.95 -0.73 -14.48
CA SER A 161 -24.45 -0.51 -13.12
C SER A 161 -23.33 -0.59 -12.08
N ASN A 162 -22.50 -1.63 -12.15
CA ASN A 162 -21.38 -1.78 -11.23
C ASN A 162 -20.27 -0.73 -11.46
N PHE A 163 -20.04 -0.34 -12.69
CA PHE A 163 -19.15 0.75 -13.04
C PHE A 163 -19.59 2.07 -12.39
N LEU A 164 -20.85 2.47 -12.52
CA LEU A 164 -21.39 3.67 -11.89
C LEU A 164 -21.28 3.63 -10.36
N LYS A 165 -21.59 2.47 -9.78
CA LYS A 165 -21.47 2.26 -8.33
C LYS A 165 -20.01 2.36 -7.85
N THR A 166 -19.07 1.71 -8.53
CA THR A 166 -17.68 1.64 -8.07
C THR A 166 -16.88 2.90 -8.39
N ARG A 167 -17.18 3.58 -9.49
CA ARG A 167 -16.47 4.81 -9.90
C ARG A 167 -17.04 6.07 -9.31
N PHE A 168 -18.37 6.21 -9.33
CA PHE A 168 -19.06 7.44 -8.93
C PHE A 168 -19.87 7.30 -7.63
N GLY A 169 -20.02 6.08 -7.10
CA GLY A 169 -20.81 5.84 -5.89
C GLY A 169 -22.33 5.86 -6.10
N ILE A 170 -22.81 6.05 -7.33
CA ILE A 170 -24.23 6.18 -7.61
C ILE A 170 -24.90 4.85 -7.95
N LYS A 171 -26.15 4.72 -7.49
CA LYS A 171 -27.06 3.64 -7.88
C LYS A 171 -28.32 4.29 -8.47
N LEU A 172 -28.71 3.85 -9.65
CA LEU A 172 -29.89 4.34 -10.33
C LEU A 172 -31.10 3.46 -9.98
N SER A 173 -32.29 4.06 -9.90
CA SER A 173 -33.56 3.34 -9.78
C SER A 173 -33.94 2.63 -11.08
N ASP A 174 -34.83 1.64 -11.00
CA ASP A 174 -35.32 0.92 -12.16
C ASP A 174 -36.03 1.84 -13.16
N GLU A 175 -36.74 2.86 -12.66
CA GLU A 175 -37.37 3.88 -13.49
C GLU A 175 -36.34 4.69 -14.30
N LYS A 176 -35.24 5.10 -13.67
CA LYS A 176 -34.13 5.80 -14.36
C LYS A 176 -33.47 4.88 -15.38
N TRP A 177 -33.23 3.62 -15.03
CA TRP A 177 -32.67 2.65 -15.97
C TRP A 177 -33.58 2.47 -17.19
N SER A 178 -34.91 2.41 -17.01
CA SER A 178 -35.85 2.28 -18.10
C SER A 178 -35.81 3.47 -19.07
N LYS A 179 -35.66 4.70 -18.57
CA LYS A 179 -35.48 5.91 -19.39
C LYS A 179 -34.16 5.88 -20.17
N ILE A 180 -33.05 5.65 -19.46
CA ILE A 180 -31.71 5.60 -20.05
C ILE A 180 -31.64 4.52 -21.15
N THR A 181 -32.19 3.33 -20.90
CA THR A 181 -32.18 2.24 -21.88
C THR A 181 -32.93 2.60 -23.14
N LYS A 182 -34.05 3.35 -23.03
CA LYS A 182 -34.79 3.84 -24.19
C LYS A 182 -34.01 4.87 -25.00
N GLU A 183 -33.29 5.77 -24.35
CA GLU A 183 -32.56 6.87 -24.98
C GLU A 183 -31.20 6.44 -25.55
N THR A 184 -30.49 5.57 -24.86
CA THR A 184 -29.09 5.25 -25.20
C THR A 184 -28.89 3.82 -25.73
N GLY A 185 -29.88 2.93 -25.51
CA GLY A 185 -29.74 1.50 -25.74
C GLY A 185 -28.82 0.79 -24.72
N ILE A 186 -28.44 1.45 -23.61
CA ILE A 186 -27.57 0.92 -22.57
C ILE A 186 -28.44 0.50 -21.38
N SER A 187 -28.34 -0.75 -20.95
CA SER A 187 -28.97 -1.27 -19.75
C SER A 187 -27.99 -1.38 -18.59
N ALA A 188 -28.51 -1.63 -17.39
CA ALA A 188 -27.73 -1.88 -16.19
C ALA A 188 -26.66 -2.97 -16.38
N ASP A 189 -27.01 -4.03 -17.10
CA ASP A 189 -26.18 -5.23 -17.31
C ASP A 189 -25.31 -5.14 -18.56
N THR A 190 -25.38 -4.04 -19.31
CA THR A 190 -24.51 -3.82 -20.46
C THR A 190 -23.05 -3.87 -20.02
N LEU A 191 -22.26 -4.76 -20.67
CA LEU A 191 -20.82 -4.85 -20.40
C LEU A 191 -20.09 -3.70 -21.09
N ILE A 192 -19.19 -3.08 -20.37
CA ILE A 192 -18.28 -2.03 -20.85
C ILE A 192 -16.82 -2.43 -20.66
N SER A 193 -15.99 -2.05 -21.61
CA SER A 193 -14.53 -2.22 -21.58
C SER A 193 -13.90 -0.96 -22.17
N ILE A 194 -12.71 -0.59 -21.70
CA ILE A 194 -11.99 0.61 -22.16
C ILE A 194 -11.61 0.54 -23.64
N LYS A 195 -11.49 -0.68 -24.19
CA LYS A 195 -11.02 -0.90 -25.57
C LYS A 195 -12.11 -0.74 -26.63
N ASP A 196 -13.34 -0.50 -26.22
CA ASP A 196 -14.48 -0.57 -27.13
C ASP A 196 -14.85 0.79 -27.71
N GLU A 197 -15.30 0.80 -28.97
CA GLU A 197 -16.08 1.85 -29.64
C GLU A 197 -17.27 2.34 -28.79
N LYS A 198 -17.62 1.63 -27.75
CA LYS A 198 -18.62 1.96 -26.73
C LYS A 198 -18.26 3.16 -25.84
N LEU A 199 -17.03 3.68 -25.92
CA LEU A 199 -16.64 4.89 -25.19
C LEU A 199 -17.58 6.05 -25.54
N GLY A 200 -17.95 6.20 -26.82
CA GLY A 200 -18.90 7.21 -27.26
C GLY A 200 -20.31 7.06 -26.64
N LYS A 201 -20.80 5.82 -26.51
CA LYS A 201 -22.08 5.54 -25.82
C LYS A 201 -21.98 5.82 -24.31
N LEU A 202 -20.84 5.50 -23.70
CA LEU A 202 -20.59 5.80 -22.29
C LEU A 202 -20.52 7.31 -22.05
N VAL A 203 -19.91 8.08 -22.95
CA VAL A 203 -19.91 9.56 -22.88
C VAL A 203 -21.33 10.10 -22.87
N ASN A 204 -22.19 9.64 -23.80
CA ASN A 204 -23.60 10.07 -23.84
C ASN A 204 -24.34 9.72 -22.53
N LEU A 205 -24.14 8.52 -22.00
CA LEU A 205 -24.71 8.09 -20.72
C LEU A 205 -24.25 9.01 -19.58
N LEU A 206 -22.96 9.27 -19.48
CA LEU A 206 -22.41 10.11 -18.41
C LEU A 206 -22.87 11.56 -18.53
N SER A 207 -23.05 12.08 -19.74
CA SER A 207 -23.64 13.40 -19.96
C SER A 207 -25.08 13.47 -19.49
N LEU A 208 -25.88 12.42 -19.71
CA LEU A 208 -27.26 12.34 -19.20
C LEU A 208 -27.30 12.27 -17.67
N LEU A 209 -26.29 11.68 -17.05
CA LEU A 209 -26.15 11.51 -15.60
C LEU A 209 -25.36 12.63 -14.93
N GLU A 210 -24.93 13.64 -15.64
CA GLU A 210 -24.08 14.71 -15.13
C GLU A 210 -24.66 15.37 -13.86
N LEU A 211 -25.94 15.70 -13.87
CA LEU A 211 -26.59 16.31 -12.71
C LEU A 211 -26.62 15.38 -11.50
N ASP A 212 -26.93 14.11 -11.70
CA ASP A 212 -26.96 13.12 -10.62
C ASP A 212 -25.57 12.92 -10.02
N ILE A 213 -24.56 12.82 -10.88
CA ILE A 213 -23.17 12.67 -10.45
C ILE A 213 -22.70 13.90 -9.68
N LYS A 214 -23.01 15.11 -10.16
CA LYS A 214 -22.65 16.36 -9.47
C LYS A 214 -23.37 16.52 -8.13
N GLN A 215 -24.64 16.14 -8.04
CA GLN A 215 -25.36 16.14 -6.76
C GLN A 215 -24.72 15.21 -5.76
N HIS A 216 -24.37 14.00 -6.20
CA HIS A 216 -23.66 13.04 -5.35
C HIS A 216 -22.25 13.53 -4.97
N SER A 217 -21.52 14.13 -5.92
CA SER A 217 -20.24 14.79 -5.67
C SER A 217 -20.31 15.83 -4.55
N ASN A 218 -21.29 16.69 -4.59
CA ASN A 218 -21.50 17.71 -3.55
C ASN A 218 -21.75 17.09 -2.17
N PHE A 219 -22.51 16.00 -2.10
CA PHE A 219 -22.73 15.27 -0.86
C PHE A 219 -21.42 14.64 -0.34
N GLU A 220 -20.68 13.95 -1.18
CA GLU A 220 -19.37 13.37 -0.83
C GLU A 220 -18.38 14.47 -0.41
N ARG A 221 -18.36 15.61 -1.09
CA ARG A 221 -17.51 16.77 -0.76
C ARG A 221 -17.79 17.33 0.64
N GLN A 222 -19.05 17.48 1.00
CA GLN A 222 -19.43 17.93 2.34
C GLN A 222 -19.00 16.94 3.41
N GLY A 223 -19.22 15.64 3.18
CA GLY A 223 -18.76 14.58 4.08
C GLY A 223 -17.24 14.57 4.23
N LEU A 224 -16.50 14.66 3.11
CA LEU A 224 -15.03 14.71 3.11
C LEU A 224 -14.52 15.94 3.88
N LYS A 225 -15.13 17.13 3.65
CA LYS A 225 -14.76 18.36 4.35
C LYS A 225 -14.95 18.22 5.86
N SER A 226 -16.12 17.76 6.30
CA SER A 226 -16.39 17.54 7.73
C SER A 226 -15.45 16.52 8.36
N TYR A 227 -15.07 15.46 7.62
CA TYR A 227 -14.13 14.47 8.09
C TYR A 227 -12.73 15.08 8.29
N ILE A 228 -12.24 15.87 7.32
CA ILE A 228 -10.91 16.49 7.40
C ILE A 228 -10.87 17.57 8.50
N GLU A 229 -11.95 18.34 8.68
CA GLU A 229 -12.02 19.36 9.72
C GLU A 229 -12.10 18.78 11.15
N GLY A 230 -12.43 17.48 11.27
CA GLY A 230 -12.51 16.76 12.55
C GLY A 230 -11.19 16.07 12.97
N ILE A 231 -10.14 16.15 12.15
CA ILE A 231 -8.82 15.56 12.39
C ILE A 231 -7.83 16.66 12.80
#